data_dca3b228aea1aa2220ee05c883c083a6
#
_entry.id   dca3b228aea1aa2220ee05c883c083a6
#
_cell.length_a   1.000
_cell.length_b   1.000
_cell.length_c   1.000
_cell.angle_alpha   90.00
_cell.angle_beta   90.00
_cell.angle_gamma   90.00
#
_symmetry.space_group_name_H-M   'P 1'
#
loop_
_entity.id
_entity.type
_entity.pdbx_description
1 polymer ?
#
loop_
_entity_poly.entity_id
_entity_poly.type
_entity_poly.pdbx_seq_one_letter_code
_entity_poly.pdbx_strand_id
1 'polypeptide(L)'
;MNKKHFTAIVLSAGKGNRMHSDIPKQYMDMLGYPVIYYALKAFEESRVDDVILVTGAEDVAFCTENIVQKYHLTKVKDVVPGGAERYLSVLEGLKKAQNADYVLIHDGARPMISAEDIEKSMQMVEQEDACVLATPVKDTIKIVKKGYVTDTPDRDTLWAMQTPQSFSTELLRNAYIQLETKQKKGKIVPNITDDAMIVEYMTGHKIRIIPGNYANIKITTPEDLAIAEMFLKKKKNNG
;
A
#
# COMPACT_ATOMS: atom_id res chain seq x y z
N MET A 1 -15.49 -22.43 -13.07
CA MET A 1 -14.44 -21.40 -13.17
C MET A 1 -13.39 -21.74 -12.12
N ASN A 2 -12.09 -21.72 -12.45
CA ASN A 2 -11.06 -21.91 -11.45
C ASN A 2 -11.10 -20.73 -10.47
N LYS A 3 -10.93 -21.02 -9.17
CA LYS A 3 -10.83 -19.98 -8.13
C LYS A 3 -9.63 -19.08 -8.44
N LYS A 4 -9.85 -17.77 -8.46
CA LYS A 4 -8.79 -16.79 -8.64
C LYS A 4 -7.92 -16.68 -7.39
N HIS A 5 -6.62 -16.53 -7.58
CA HIS A 5 -5.63 -16.42 -6.51
C HIS A 5 -5.23 -14.97 -6.28
N PHE A 6 -5.41 -14.49 -5.05
CA PHE A 6 -5.11 -13.12 -4.63
C PHE A 6 -3.94 -13.09 -3.67
N THR A 7 -2.91 -12.33 -3.98
CA THR A 7 -1.76 -12.12 -3.10
C THR A 7 -1.68 -10.65 -2.67
N ALA A 8 -1.63 -10.39 -1.37
CA ALA A 8 -1.32 -9.06 -0.87
C ALA A 8 0.20 -8.87 -0.75
N ILE A 9 0.71 -7.72 -1.19
CA ILE A 9 2.10 -7.29 -1.00
C ILE A 9 2.09 -6.13 -0.02
N VAL A 10 2.49 -6.39 1.23
CA VAL A 10 2.49 -5.39 2.29
C VAL A 10 3.89 -4.79 2.43
N LEU A 11 3.99 -3.47 2.21
CA LEU A 11 5.26 -2.74 2.17
C LEU A 11 5.62 -2.16 3.53
N SER A 12 6.78 -2.54 4.05
CA SER A 12 7.31 -2.15 5.36
C SER A 12 8.80 -1.74 5.31
N ALA A 13 9.39 -1.58 4.12
CA ALA A 13 10.82 -1.28 3.96
C ALA A 13 11.21 0.20 4.17
N GLY A 14 10.24 1.09 4.39
CA GLY A 14 10.48 2.53 4.52
C GLY A 14 11.12 2.91 5.86
N LYS A 15 12.21 3.69 5.85
CA LYS A 15 12.96 4.13 7.05
C LYS A 15 12.20 5.12 7.95
N GLY A 16 11.12 5.74 7.48
CA GLY A 16 10.27 6.59 8.30
C GLY A 16 10.92 7.86 8.88
N ASN A 17 11.87 8.47 8.18
CA ASN A 17 12.71 9.60 8.64
C ASN A 17 11.95 10.78 9.28
N ARG A 18 10.66 10.94 9.01
CA ARG A 18 9.78 12.00 9.57
C ARG A 18 9.27 11.73 10.98
N MET A 19 9.51 10.53 11.52
CA MET A 19 9.04 10.16 12.87
C MET A 19 10.01 10.58 13.99
N HIS A 20 11.23 11.03 13.66
CA HIS A 20 12.27 11.40 14.63
C HIS A 20 12.47 10.33 15.72
N SER A 21 12.45 9.05 15.35
CA SER A 21 12.58 7.90 16.24
C SER A 21 13.57 6.89 15.67
N ASP A 22 14.29 6.22 16.55
CA ASP A 22 15.21 5.12 16.22
C ASP A 22 14.43 3.84 15.81
N ILE A 23 13.16 3.73 16.24
CA ILE A 23 12.28 2.62 15.86
C ILE A 23 11.55 2.98 14.58
N PRO A 24 11.65 2.16 13.51
CA PRO A 24 10.86 2.36 12.31
C PRO A 24 9.36 2.41 12.62
N LYS A 25 8.65 3.38 12.03
CA LYS A 25 7.25 3.69 12.36
C LYS A 25 6.30 2.50 12.29
N GLN A 26 6.56 1.57 11.38
CA GLN A 26 5.77 0.36 11.20
C GLN A 26 5.89 -0.63 12.38
N TYR A 27 6.92 -0.49 13.20
CA TYR A 27 7.16 -1.34 14.38
C TYR A 27 6.87 -0.62 15.70
N MET A 28 6.52 0.67 15.67
CA MET A 28 6.10 1.41 16.87
C MET A 28 4.87 0.76 17.49
N ASP A 29 4.83 0.76 18.83
CA ASP A 29 3.66 0.27 19.56
C ASP A 29 2.45 1.18 19.29
N MET A 30 1.32 0.54 19.02
CA MET A 30 0.01 1.17 18.92
C MET A 30 -1.01 0.30 19.65
N LEU A 31 -1.37 0.69 20.86
CA LEU A 31 -2.30 -0.05 21.74
C LEU A 31 -1.89 -1.52 22.00
N GLY A 32 -0.60 -1.76 22.21
CA GLY A 32 -0.03 -3.07 22.57
C GLY A 32 0.38 -3.95 21.39
N TYR A 33 0.28 -3.45 20.16
CA TYR A 33 0.72 -4.14 18.95
C TYR A 33 1.53 -3.21 18.05
N PRO A 34 2.50 -3.70 17.28
CA PRO A 34 3.19 -2.88 16.29
C PRO A 34 2.22 -2.41 15.20
N VAL A 35 2.41 -1.19 14.69
CA VAL A 35 1.55 -0.59 13.66
C VAL A 35 1.25 -1.55 12.50
N ILE A 36 2.26 -2.25 11.98
CA ILE A 36 2.12 -3.17 10.85
C ILE A 36 1.19 -4.36 11.15
N TYR A 37 1.10 -4.77 12.43
CA TYR A 37 0.23 -5.87 12.84
C TYR A 37 -1.21 -5.68 12.39
N TYR A 38 -1.73 -4.46 12.50
CA TYR A 38 -3.13 -4.18 12.17
C TYR A 38 -3.42 -4.38 10.69
N ALA A 39 -2.52 -3.93 9.81
CA ALA A 39 -2.65 -4.16 8.37
C ALA A 39 -2.55 -5.66 8.04
N LEU A 40 -1.53 -6.35 8.55
CA LEU A 40 -1.35 -7.79 8.34
C LEU A 40 -2.55 -8.60 8.87
N LYS A 41 -3.08 -8.22 10.04
CA LYS A 41 -4.26 -8.86 10.64
C LYS A 41 -5.51 -8.68 9.79
N ALA A 42 -5.71 -7.51 9.19
CA ALA A 42 -6.83 -7.29 8.27
C ALA A 42 -6.74 -8.17 7.01
N PHE A 43 -5.54 -8.37 6.46
CA PHE A 43 -5.32 -9.30 5.35
C PHE A 43 -5.46 -10.78 5.80
N GLU A 44 -4.97 -11.15 6.99
CA GLU A 44 -5.15 -12.48 7.56
C GLU A 44 -6.63 -12.84 7.68
N GLU A 45 -7.49 -11.90 8.05
CA GLU A 45 -8.94 -12.08 8.22
C GLU A 45 -9.73 -11.95 6.91
N SER A 46 -9.13 -11.45 5.84
CA SER A 46 -9.78 -11.27 4.53
C SER A 46 -9.77 -12.54 3.69
N ARG A 47 -10.31 -12.48 2.46
CA ARG A 47 -10.29 -13.61 1.50
C ARG A 47 -9.02 -13.72 0.66
N VAL A 48 -8.00 -12.87 0.86
CA VAL A 48 -6.72 -13.06 0.16
C VAL A 48 -6.14 -14.43 0.49
N ASP A 49 -5.50 -15.05 -0.48
CA ASP A 49 -4.94 -16.40 -0.29
C ASP A 49 -3.57 -16.33 0.40
N ASP A 50 -2.72 -15.38 -0.01
CA ASP A 50 -1.37 -15.21 0.51
C ASP A 50 -1.03 -13.75 0.78
N VAL A 51 -0.08 -13.53 1.69
CA VAL A 51 0.54 -12.25 1.97
C VAL A 51 2.06 -12.36 1.81
N ILE A 52 2.67 -11.40 1.14
CA ILE A 52 4.12 -11.22 1.07
C ILE A 52 4.45 -9.94 1.81
N LEU A 53 5.26 -10.05 2.86
CA LEU A 53 5.74 -8.92 3.64
C LEU A 53 7.09 -8.46 3.08
N VAL A 54 7.14 -7.20 2.61
CA VAL A 54 8.39 -6.59 2.10
C VAL A 54 8.92 -5.61 3.14
N THR A 55 10.10 -5.85 3.68
CA THR A 55 10.68 -5.11 4.81
C THR A 55 12.10 -4.63 4.55
N GLY A 56 12.72 -3.87 5.47
CA GLY A 56 14.16 -3.57 5.42
C GLY A 56 14.97 -4.86 5.41
N ALA A 57 16.12 -4.87 4.75
CA ALA A 57 16.94 -6.08 4.67
C ALA A 57 17.37 -6.56 6.06
N GLU A 58 17.69 -5.62 6.95
CA GLU A 58 18.04 -5.85 8.35
C GLU A 58 16.87 -6.31 9.22
N ASP A 59 15.63 -6.05 8.79
CA ASP A 59 14.42 -6.33 9.57
C ASP A 59 13.78 -7.69 9.23
N VAL A 60 14.28 -8.43 8.24
CA VAL A 60 13.66 -9.69 7.77
C VAL A 60 13.52 -10.71 8.90
N ALA A 61 14.59 -10.97 9.66
CA ALA A 61 14.57 -11.89 10.78
C ALA A 61 13.62 -11.40 11.89
N PHE A 62 13.71 -10.12 12.25
CA PHE A 62 12.82 -9.50 13.25
C PHE A 62 11.35 -9.66 12.85
N CYS A 63 10.98 -9.33 11.61
CA CYS A 63 9.60 -9.44 11.14
C CYS A 63 9.12 -10.88 11.13
N THR A 64 9.97 -11.83 10.73
CA THR A 64 9.61 -13.24 10.71
C THR A 64 9.27 -13.74 12.12
N GLU A 65 10.14 -13.49 13.10
CA GLU A 65 10.02 -14.02 14.46
C GLU A 65 9.02 -13.22 15.29
N ASN A 66 9.20 -11.87 15.34
CA ASN A 66 8.50 -11.00 16.28
C ASN A 66 7.18 -10.44 15.75
N ILE A 67 6.88 -10.60 14.46
CA ILE A 67 5.62 -10.19 13.85
C ILE A 67 4.86 -11.43 13.34
N VAL A 68 5.40 -12.13 12.34
CA VAL A 68 4.67 -13.20 11.66
C VAL A 68 4.42 -14.37 12.58
N GLN A 69 5.46 -14.94 13.18
CA GLN A 69 5.34 -16.11 14.07
C GLN A 69 4.64 -15.77 15.38
N LYS A 70 5.06 -14.66 16.02
CA LYS A 70 4.50 -14.23 17.31
C LYS A 70 2.99 -14.02 17.27
N TYR A 71 2.45 -13.49 16.17
CA TYR A 71 1.02 -13.21 16.04
C TYR A 71 0.28 -14.23 15.18
N HIS A 72 0.91 -15.36 14.85
CA HIS A 72 0.31 -16.46 14.07
C HIS A 72 -0.32 -16.00 12.75
N LEU A 73 0.39 -15.15 11.98
CA LEU A 73 -0.06 -14.64 10.70
C LEU A 73 0.19 -15.67 9.61
N THR A 74 -0.72 -16.61 9.45
CA THR A 74 -0.54 -17.85 8.66
C THR A 74 -0.56 -17.62 7.15
N LYS A 75 -1.18 -16.52 6.69
CA LYS A 75 -1.20 -16.12 5.28
C LYS A 75 0.09 -15.45 4.83
N VAL A 76 0.94 -14.98 5.74
CA VAL A 76 2.26 -14.45 5.37
C VAL A 76 3.17 -15.60 4.98
N LYS A 77 3.37 -15.79 3.67
CA LYS A 77 4.17 -16.90 3.12
C LYS A 77 5.64 -16.55 2.96
N ASP A 78 5.93 -15.28 2.65
CA ASP A 78 7.29 -14.79 2.48
C ASP A 78 7.49 -13.47 3.22
N VAL A 79 8.67 -13.32 3.84
CA VAL A 79 9.21 -12.05 4.34
C VAL A 79 10.48 -11.77 3.55
N VAL A 80 10.47 -10.70 2.75
CA VAL A 80 11.55 -10.43 1.79
C VAL A 80 12.12 -9.02 1.95
N PRO A 81 13.42 -8.82 1.64
CA PRO A 81 14.00 -7.49 1.65
C PRO A 81 13.43 -6.64 0.52
N GLY A 82 13.13 -5.38 0.82
CA GLY A 82 12.74 -4.36 -0.17
C GLY A 82 13.94 -3.75 -0.89
N GLY A 83 13.65 -2.97 -1.91
CA GLY A 83 14.62 -2.18 -2.66
C GLY A 83 14.86 -0.78 -2.08
N ALA A 84 15.76 -0.03 -2.74
CA ALA A 84 16.11 1.33 -2.33
C ALA A 84 14.94 2.33 -2.42
N GLU A 85 13.98 2.07 -3.30
CA GLU A 85 12.80 2.88 -3.51
C GLU A 85 11.51 2.05 -3.35
N ARG A 86 10.37 2.73 -3.15
CA ARG A 86 9.09 2.05 -2.93
C ARG A 86 8.74 1.10 -4.07
N TYR A 87 8.87 1.54 -5.32
CA TYR A 87 8.53 0.71 -6.48
C TYR A 87 9.48 -0.50 -6.63
N LEU A 88 10.75 -0.38 -6.24
CA LEU A 88 11.68 -1.51 -6.20
C LEU A 88 11.28 -2.53 -5.12
N SER A 89 10.75 -2.06 -3.99
CA SER A 89 10.20 -2.94 -2.95
C SER A 89 8.98 -3.71 -3.46
N VAL A 90 8.09 -3.06 -4.23
CA VAL A 90 6.98 -3.76 -4.90
C VAL A 90 7.48 -4.82 -5.85
N LEU A 91 8.53 -4.53 -6.62
CA LEU A 91 9.13 -5.49 -7.56
C LEU A 91 9.65 -6.75 -6.84
N GLU A 92 10.28 -6.59 -5.66
CA GLU A 92 10.71 -7.75 -4.85
C GLU A 92 9.52 -8.61 -4.38
N GLY A 93 8.43 -7.97 -3.97
CA GLY A 93 7.19 -8.68 -3.65
C GLY A 93 6.58 -9.41 -4.86
N LEU A 94 6.55 -8.75 -6.03
CA LEU A 94 6.03 -9.34 -7.27
C LEU A 94 6.82 -10.57 -7.72
N LYS A 95 8.12 -10.64 -7.45
CA LYS A 95 8.94 -11.83 -7.75
C LYS A 95 8.46 -13.06 -6.97
N LYS A 96 7.86 -12.86 -5.79
CA LYS A 96 7.31 -13.92 -4.95
C LYS A 96 5.86 -14.28 -5.28
N ALA A 97 5.08 -13.32 -5.78
CA ALA A 97 3.68 -13.50 -6.16
C ALA A 97 3.51 -14.25 -7.51
N GLN A 98 4.23 -15.38 -7.70
CA GLN A 98 4.29 -16.05 -9.02
C GLN A 98 2.96 -16.66 -9.45
N ASN A 99 2.18 -17.16 -8.50
CA ASN A 99 0.92 -17.85 -8.76
C ASN A 99 -0.30 -16.93 -8.64
N ALA A 100 -0.11 -15.65 -8.34
CA ALA A 100 -1.21 -14.70 -8.16
C ALA A 100 -1.84 -14.32 -9.50
N ASP A 101 -3.17 -14.43 -9.63
CA ASP A 101 -3.93 -13.79 -10.70
C ASP A 101 -3.99 -12.28 -10.47
N TYR A 102 -4.17 -11.87 -9.21
CA TYR A 102 -4.29 -10.47 -8.79
C TYR A 102 -3.40 -10.18 -7.59
N VAL A 103 -2.86 -8.96 -7.55
CA VAL A 103 -2.04 -8.47 -6.44
C VAL A 103 -2.65 -7.20 -5.83
N LEU A 104 -2.63 -7.13 -4.49
CA LEU A 104 -3.05 -5.97 -3.71
C LEU A 104 -1.82 -5.38 -3.03
N ILE A 105 -1.37 -4.20 -3.46
CA ILE A 105 -0.20 -3.54 -2.88
C ILE A 105 -0.65 -2.60 -1.78
N HIS A 106 -0.16 -2.82 -0.57
CA HIS A 106 -0.58 -2.06 0.60
C HIS A 106 0.61 -1.51 1.41
N ASP A 107 0.50 -0.25 1.80
CA ASP A 107 1.47 0.36 2.71
C ASP A 107 1.26 -0.15 4.14
N GLY A 108 2.22 -0.88 4.71
CA GLY A 108 2.15 -1.40 6.09
C GLY A 108 2.03 -0.32 7.18
N ALA A 109 2.25 0.94 6.82
CA ALA A 109 2.00 2.10 7.66
C ALA A 109 0.55 2.64 7.60
N ARG A 110 -0.40 1.90 7.00
CA ARG A 110 -1.86 2.18 7.02
C ARG A 110 -2.58 1.11 7.84
N PRO A 111 -2.57 1.23 9.17
CA PRO A 111 -3.10 0.19 10.06
C PRO A 111 -4.63 0.09 10.04
N MET A 112 -5.31 1.06 9.45
CA MET A 112 -6.78 1.17 9.54
C MET A 112 -7.51 0.60 8.32
N ILE A 113 -6.82 -0.15 7.46
CA ILE A 113 -7.49 -0.88 6.37
C ILE A 113 -8.52 -1.86 6.94
N SER A 114 -9.68 -1.96 6.33
CA SER A 114 -10.74 -2.87 6.75
C SER A 114 -10.84 -4.09 5.83
N ALA A 115 -11.36 -5.20 6.37
CA ALA A 115 -11.67 -6.37 5.54
C ALA A 115 -12.68 -6.04 4.43
N GLU A 116 -13.62 -5.12 4.68
CA GLU A 116 -14.58 -4.64 3.68
C GLU A 116 -13.89 -3.91 2.52
N ASP A 117 -12.92 -3.02 2.80
CA ASP A 117 -12.18 -2.31 1.77
C ASP A 117 -11.28 -3.24 0.96
N ILE A 118 -10.70 -4.27 1.61
CA ILE A 118 -9.93 -5.32 0.93
C ILE A 118 -10.86 -6.09 -0.01
N GLU A 119 -12.05 -6.49 0.46
CA GLU A 119 -13.03 -7.21 -0.33
C GLU A 119 -13.51 -6.41 -1.55
N LYS A 120 -13.85 -5.12 -1.37
CA LYS A 120 -14.20 -4.22 -2.48
C LYS A 120 -13.09 -4.13 -3.52
N SER A 121 -11.83 -4.08 -3.06
CA SER A 121 -10.66 -4.03 -3.94
C SER A 121 -10.50 -5.32 -4.75
N MET A 122 -10.73 -6.49 -4.12
CA MET A 122 -10.70 -7.79 -4.80
C MET A 122 -11.79 -7.90 -5.87
N GLN A 123 -13.02 -7.53 -5.53
CA GLN A 123 -14.16 -7.58 -6.49
C GLN A 123 -13.97 -6.62 -7.66
N MET A 124 -13.44 -5.42 -7.39
CA MET A 124 -13.25 -4.41 -8.42
C MET A 124 -12.11 -4.76 -9.37
N VAL A 125 -11.01 -5.30 -8.86
CA VAL A 125 -9.85 -5.65 -9.70
C VAL A 125 -10.16 -6.85 -10.63
N GLU A 126 -11.06 -7.73 -10.25
CA GLU A 126 -11.57 -8.80 -11.15
C GLU A 126 -12.34 -8.25 -12.36
N GLN A 127 -12.95 -7.07 -12.23
CA GLN A 127 -13.79 -6.47 -13.28
C GLN A 127 -12.99 -5.48 -14.14
N GLU A 128 -12.05 -4.77 -13.57
CA GLU A 128 -11.42 -3.59 -14.18
C GLU A 128 -9.90 -3.76 -14.37
N ASP A 129 -9.30 -4.90 -13.97
CA ASP A 129 -7.86 -5.21 -13.98
C ASP A 129 -6.98 -4.26 -13.16
N ALA A 130 -7.45 -3.07 -12.82
CA ALA A 130 -6.73 -2.08 -12.01
C ALA A 130 -7.69 -1.19 -11.23
N CYS A 131 -7.47 -1.09 -9.91
CA CYS A 131 -8.24 -0.20 -9.06
C CYS A 131 -7.44 0.28 -7.85
N VAL A 132 -7.87 1.40 -7.25
CA VAL A 132 -7.21 2.03 -6.11
C VAL A 132 -8.25 2.56 -5.15
N LEU A 133 -8.05 2.33 -3.84
CA LEU A 133 -8.81 3.03 -2.80
C LEU A 133 -8.37 4.51 -2.77
N ALA A 134 -9.33 5.40 -2.71
CA ALA A 134 -9.07 6.84 -2.62
C ALA A 134 -10.21 7.56 -1.89
N THR A 135 -9.94 8.76 -1.38
CA THR A 135 -10.96 9.63 -0.79
C THR A 135 -10.99 10.98 -1.50
N PRO A 136 -12.16 11.62 -1.68
CA PRO A 136 -12.24 12.99 -2.16
C PRO A 136 -11.40 13.93 -1.27
N VAL A 137 -10.73 14.90 -1.89
CA VAL A 137 -9.98 15.92 -1.15
C VAL A 137 -10.95 16.87 -0.46
N LYS A 138 -10.72 17.16 0.84
CA LYS A 138 -11.57 18.06 1.64
C LYS A 138 -11.14 19.52 1.54
N ASP A 139 -9.83 19.75 1.53
CA ASP A 139 -9.25 21.08 1.52
C ASP A 139 -9.15 21.65 0.11
N THR A 140 -9.11 22.99 0.01
CA THR A 140 -8.80 23.64 -1.26
C THR A 140 -7.32 23.45 -1.59
N ILE A 141 -7.03 22.81 -2.72
CA ILE A 141 -5.68 22.58 -3.21
C ILE A 141 -5.24 23.75 -4.10
N LYS A 142 -4.00 24.19 -3.92
CA LYS A 142 -3.36 25.21 -4.74
C LYS A 142 -2.11 24.65 -5.41
N ILE A 143 -1.93 24.96 -6.69
CA ILE A 143 -0.64 24.75 -7.36
C ILE A 143 0.23 25.95 -7.03
N VAL A 144 1.44 25.68 -6.48
CA VAL A 144 2.37 26.72 -6.04
C VAL A 144 3.67 26.60 -6.81
N LYS A 145 4.15 27.71 -7.39
CA LYS A 145 5.48 27.81 -8.02
C LYS A 145 6.24 28.99 -7.41
N LYS A 146 7.46 28.74 -6.97
CA LYS A 146 8.35 29.78 -6.36
C LYS A 146 7.67 30.54 -5.21
N GLY A 147 6.82 29.88 -4.41
CA GLY A 147 6.13 30.48 -3.26
C GLY A 147 4.81 31.20 -3.60
N TYR A 148 4.42 31.30 -4.87
CA TYR A 148 3.20 31.96 -5.31
C TYR A 148 2.17 30.95 -5.83
N VAL A 149 0.90 31.17 -5.52
CA VAL A 149 -0.22 30.40 -6.10
C VAL A 149 -0.28 30.69 -7.59
N THR A 150 -0.28 29.62 -8.40
CA THR A 150 -0.36 29.74 -9.87
C THR A 150 -1.66 29.17 -10.43
N ASP A 151 -2.33 28.27 -9.69
CA ASP A 151 -3.60 27.69 -10.12
C ASP A 151 -4.37 27.10 -8.93
N THR A 152 -5.67 26.87 -9.12
CA THR A 152 -6.58 26.23 -8.16
C THR A 152 -7.39 25.17 -8.90
N PRO A 153 -6.96 23.89 -8.85
CA PRO A 153 -7.72 22.80 -9.47
C PRO A 153 -9.12 22.67 -8.90
N ASP A 154 -10.05 22.21 -9.72
CA ASP A 154 -11.40 21.88 -9.27
C ASP A 154 -11.35 20.75 -8.25
N ARG A 155 -11.73 21.07 -7.00
CA ARG A 155 -11.68 20.12 -5.87
C ARG A 155 -12.51 18.86 -6.12
N ASP A 156 -13.63 18.97 -6.84
CA ASP A 156 -14.53 17.83 -7.07
C ASP A 156 -13.90 16.77 -7.98
N THR A 157 -12.82 17.11 -8.68
CA THR A 157 -12.02 16.18 -9.49
C THR A 157 -10.81 15.59 -8.77
N LEU A 158 -10.52 16.06 -7.54
CA LEU A 158 -9.32 15.67 -6.80
C LEU A 158 -9.59 14.58 -5.77
N TRP A 159 -8.80 13.53 -5.84
CA TRP A 159 -8.84 12.41 -4.92
C TRP A 159 -7.47 12.16 -4.29
N ALA A 160 -7.45 11.86 -2.99
CA ALA A 160 -6.26 11.45 -2.27
C ALA A 160 -6.12 9.92 -2.33
N MET A 161 -5.08 9.44 -3.01
CA MET A 161 -4.83 8.01 -3.20
C MET A 161 -4.45 7.34 -1.88
N GLN A 162 -5.05 6.19 -1.65
CA GLN A 162 -4.75 5.31 -0.52
C GLN A 162 -4.17 3.98 -1.03
N THR A 163 -4.12 2.99 -0.18
CA THR A 163 -3.84 1.59 -0.49
C THR A 163 -4.86 0.68 0.23
N PRO A 164 -5.17 -0.52 -0.31
CA PRO A 164 -4.49 -1.19 -1.40
C PRO A 164 -4.69 -0.52 -2.76
N GLN A 165 -3.65 -0.64 -3.60
CA GLN A 165 -3.70 -0.46 -5.03
C GLN A 165 -3.67 -1.86 -5.63
N SER A 166 -4.67 -2.23 -6.41
CA SER A 166 -4.91 -3.60 -6.81
C SER A 166 -4.88 -3.74 -8.33
N PHE A 167 -4.23 -4.78 -8.81
CA PHE A 167 -3.99 -4.98 -10.24
C PHE A 167 -4.06 -6.45 -10.61
N SER A 168 -4.45 -6.75 -11.87
CA SER A 168 -4.09 -8.04 -12.43
C SER A 168 -2.55 -8.16 -12.46
N THR A 169 -2.05 -9.32 -12.07
CA THR A 169 -0.60 -9.54 -11.92
C THR A 169 0.13 -9.36 -13.25
N GLU A 170 -0.50 -9.77 -14.34
CA GLU A 170 0.03 -9.62 -15.70
C GLU A 170 0.19 -8.14 -16.08
N LEU A 171 -0.85 -7.33 -15.88
CA LEU A 171 -0.83 -5.89 -16.18
C LEU A 171 0.28 -5.18 -15.41
N LEU A 172 0.36 -5.43 -14.10
CA LEU A 172 1.37 -4.79 -13.26
C LEU A 172 2.79 -5.21 -13.65
N ARG A 173 3.03 -6.50 -13.86
CA ARG A 173 4.34 -7.00 -14.32
C ARG A 173 4.77 -6.38 -15.65
N ASN A 174 3.86 -6.30 -16.62
CA ASN A 174 4.12 -5.65 -17.90
C ASN A 174 4.50 -4.17 -17.72
N ALA A 175 3.77 -3.43 -16.87
CA ALA A 175 4.10 -2.03 -16.57
C ALA A 175 5.51 -1.88 -15.97
N TYR A 176 5.89 -2.74 -15.03
CA TYR A 176 7.22 -2.73 -14.41
C TYR A 176 8.35 -3.10 -15.40
N ILE A 177 8.14 -4.08 -16.28
CA ILE A 177 9.09 -4.43 -17.34
C ILE A 177 9.32 -3.25 -18.29
N GLN A 178 8.25 -2.54 -18.67
CA GLN A 178 8.35 -1.35 -19.51
C GLN A 178 9.09 -0.22 -18.79
N LEU A 179 8.85 -0.01 -17.49
CA LEU A 179 9.54 0.97 -16.66
C LEU A 179 11.06 0.69 -16.66
N GLU A 180 11.48 -0.52 -16.31
CA GLU A 180 12.88 -0.91 -16.32
C GLU A 180 13.53 -0.73 -17.70
N THR A 181 12.81 -1.10 -18.76
CA THR A 181 13.30 -0.96 -20.14
C THR A 181 13.53 0.51 -20.49
N LYS A 182 12.63 1.42 -20.10
CA LYS A 182 12.80 2.86 -20.31
C LYS A 182 13.98 3.40 -19.52
N GLN A 183 14.14 3.02 -18.26
CA GLN A 183 15.25 3.45 -17.40
C GLN A 183 16.60 2.97 -17.96
N LYS A 184 16.72 1.70 -18.35
CA LYS A 184 17.95 1.15 -18.97
C LYS A 184 18.33 1.85 -20.26
N LYS A 185 17.35 2.39 -21.01
CA LYS A 185 17.59 3.19 -22.22
C LYS A 185 17.87 4.67 -21.93
N GLY A 186 18.03 5.07 -20.68
CA GLY A 186 18.26 6.46 -20.28
C GLY A 186 17.11 7.42 -20.61
N LYS A 187 15.89 6.91 -20.83
CA LYS A 187 14.72 7.76 -21.08
C LYS A 187 14.24 8.40 -19.79
N ILE A 188 13.86 9.66 -19.87
CA ILE A 188 13.26 10.38 -18.74
C ILE A 188 11.95 9.71 -18.40
N VAL A 189 11.82 9.33 -17.14
CA VAL A 189 10.56 8.86 -16.53
C VAL A 189 10.12 9.88 -15.47
N PRO A 190 8.81 10.06 -15.23
CA PRO A 190 8.35 10.96 -14.19
C PRO A 190 8.79 10.46 -12.81
N ASN A 191 8.76 11.35 -11.81
CA ASN A 191 8.96 10.93 -10.43
C ASN A 191 7.80 10.04 -10.00
N ILE A 192 8.05 8.75 -9.86
CA ILE A 192 7.05 7.73 -9.56
C ILE A 192 6.66 7.84 -8.09
N THR A 193 5.37 8.06 -7.83
CA THR A 193 4.81 8.22 -6.48
C THR A 193 4.07 6.98 -5.98
N ASP A 194 3.41 6.24 -6.90
CA ASP A 194 2.66 5.04 -6.58
C ASP A 194 2.62 4.04 -7.77
N ASP A 195 1.98 2.88 -7.57
CA ASP A 195 1.91 1.82 -8.56
C ASP A 195 0.90 2.13 -9.67
N ALA A 196 -0.18 2.82 -9.33
CA ALA A 196 -1.17 3.28 -10.30
C ALA A 196 -0.53 4.16 -11.36
N MET A 197 0.32 5.12 -10.96
CA MET A 197 1.06 5.97 -11.87
C MET A 197 1.99 5.16 -12.81
N ILE A 198 2.60 4.08 -12.33
CA ILE A 198 3.42 3.20 -13.20
C ILE A 198 2.54 2.56 -14.28
N VAL A 199 1.39 2.01 -13.88
CA VAL A 199 0.46 1.34 -14.81
C VAL A 199 -0.07 2.34 -15.83
N GLU A 200 -0.57 3.51 -15.39
CA GLU A 200 -1.08 4.56 -16.27
C GLU A 200 -0.01 5.03 -17.27
N TYR A 201 1.17 5.37 -16.78
CA TYR A 201 2.24 5.95 -17.62
C TYR A 201 2.87 4.95 -18.59
N MET A 202 2.97 3.67 -18.19
CA MET A 202 3.62 2.64 -19.02
C MET A 202 2.66 1.97 -20.00
N THR A 203 1.41 1.75 -19.61
CA THR A 203 0.44 0.95 -20.38
C THR A 203 -0.71 1.76 -20.96
N GLY A 204 -1.00 2.94 -20.41
CA GLY A 204 -2.19 3.74 -20.74
C GLY A 204 -3.48 3.13 -20.17
N HIS A 205 -3.40 2.09 -19.34
CA HIS A 205 -4.57 1.47 -18.72
C HIS A 205 -5.23 2.43 -17.72
N LYS A 206 -6.57 2.50 -17.72
CA LYS A 206 -7.32 3.35 -16.81
C LYS A 206 -7.43 2.70 -15.43
N ILE A 207 -7.27 3.47 -14.38
CA ILE A 207 -7.36 3.00 -13.00
C ILE A 207 -8.75 3.32 -12.43
N ARG A 208 -9.46 2.31 -11.95
CA ARG A 208 -10.76 2.50 -11.31
C ARG A 208 -10.59 3.01 -9.88
N ILE A 209 -11.26 4.09 -9.52
CA ILE A 209 -11.30 4.59 -8.14
C ILE A 209 -12.38 3.84 -7.36
N ILE A 210 -12.02 3.38 -6.17
CA ILE A 210 -12.95 2.85 -5.16
C ILE A 210 -13.00 3.87 -4.01
N PRO A 211 -14.19 4.35 -3.59
CA PRO A 211 -14.30 5.18 -2.42
C PRO A 211 -13.78 4.45 -1.17
N GLY A 212 -12.71 4.98 -0.60
CA GLY A 212 -12.07 4.48 0.62
C GLY A 212 -12.58 5.19 1.87
N ASN A 213 -11.97 4.87 3.01
CA ASN A 213 -12.31 5.45 4.30
C ASN A 213 -11.26 6.49 4.70
N TYR A 214 -11.70 7.65 5.20
CA TYR A 214 -10.80 8.68 5.74
C TYR A 214 -10.00 8.20 6.97
N ALA A 215 -10.47 7.17 7.68
CA ALA A 215 -9.71 6.55 8.75
C ALA A 215 -8.52 5.74 8.25
N ASN A 216 -8.46 5.33 6.97
CA ASN A 216 -7.33 4.59 6.38
C ASN A 216 -6.13 5.52 6.12
N ILE A 217 -5.74 6.26 7.16
CA ILE A 217 -4.60 7.18 7.13
C ILE A 217 -3.28 6.43 7.02
N LYS A 218 -2.28 7.10 6.45
CA LYS A 218 -0.90 6.62 6.45
C LYS A 218 -0.14 7.29 7.60
N ILE A 219 0.34 6.50 8.55
CA ILE A 219 1.19 7.01 9.62
C ILE A 219 2.50 7.53 9.01
N THR A 220 2.73 8.83 9.12
CA THR A 220 3.89 9.54 8.57
C THR A 220 4.56 10.46 9.58
N THR A 221 3.80 10.93 10.56
CA THR A 221 4.25 11.79 11.66
C THR A 221 3.79 11.21 13.00
N PRO A 222 4.35 11.65 14.14
CA PRO A 222 3.92 11.20 15.47
C PRO A 222 2.44 11.46 15.75
N GLU A 223 1.90 12.56 15.23
CA GLU A 223 0.47 12.92 15.40
C GLU A 223 -0.46 11.90 14.74
N ASP A 224 -0.05 11.34 13.58
CA ASP A 224 -0.82 10.32 12.87
C ASP A 224 -1.01 9.06 13.72
N LEU A 225 -0.04 8.71 14.57
CA LEU A 225 -0.13 7.57 15.49
C LEU A 225 -1.26 7.79 16.50
N ALA A 226 -1.32 8.96 17.12
CA ALA A 226 -2.37 9.30 18.07
C ALA A 226 -3.77 9.31 17.42
N ILE A 227 -3.87 9.79 16.18
CA ILE A 227 -5.11 9.78 15.40
C ILE A 227 -5.53 8.34 15.09
N ALA A 228 -4.60 7.47 14.68
CA ALA A 228 -4.89 6.06 14.42
C ALA A 228 -5.37 5.33 15.68
N GLU A 229 -4.75 5.58 16.84
CA GLU A 229 -5.20 5.03 18.13
C GLU A 229 -6.62 5.47 18.48
N MET A 230 -6.96 6.73 18.25
CA MET A 230 -8.31 7.23 18.46
C MET A 230 -9.34 6.48 17.60
N PHE A 231 -9.03 6.24 16.32
CA PHE A 231 -9.90 5.47 15.43
C PHE A 231 -10.07 4.02 15.90
N LEU A 232 -9.00 3.37 16.35
CA LEU A 232 -9.06 1.99 16.87
C LEU A 232 -9.92 1.91 18.15
N LYS A 233 -9.74 2.86 19.08
CA LYS A 233 -10.55 2.92 20.31
C LYS A 233 -12.04 3.08 20.00
N LYS A 234 -12.38 3.96 19.04
CA LYS A 234 -13.77 4.11 18.57
C LYS A 234 -14.34 2.82 17.97
N LYS A 235 -13.55 2.11 17.16
CA LYS A 235 -13.99 0.86 16.54
C LYS A 235 -14.28 -0.22 17.60
N LYS A 236 -13.46 -0.32 18.64
CA LYS A 236 -13.67 -1.26 19.76
C LYS A 236 -14.91 -0.95 20.60
N ASN A 237 -15.31 0.33 20.71
CA ASN A 237 -16.46 0.74 21.50
C ASN A 237 -17.79 0.62 20.74
N ASN A 238 -17.77 0.48 19.43
CA ASN A 238 -18.96 0.43 18.56
C ASN A 238 -19.22 -0.99 17.98
N GLY A 239 -18.43 -1.97 18.32
CA GLY A 239 -18.59 -3.39 17.93
C GLY A 239 -18.66 -4.30 19.14
#